data_d834e23895012c7a3ff7a9f009633d98
#
_entry.id   d834e23895012c7a3ff7a9f009633d98
#
_cell.length_a   1.000
_cell.length_b   1.000
_cell.length_c   1.000
_cell.angle_alpha   90.00
_cell.angle_beta   90.00
_cell.angle_gamma   90.00
#
_symmetry.space_group_name_H-M   'P 1'
#
loop_
_entity.id
_entity.type
_entity.pdbx_description
1 polymer ?
#
loop_
_entity_poly.entity_id
_entity_poly.type
_entity_poly.pdbx_seq_one_letter_code
_entity_poly.pdbx_strand_id
1 'polypeptide(L)'
;MHIAIIGAAGMVGRKLTQRLVKDGALGGKPIEKFTLIDVFQPEAPAGFSGAVDARAADMSAPGEAEQLVEVRPDVIFHLAAIVSGEAELDFDKGYRINLDGTRYLFDAIRLAHGKDGYKPRVVFTSSIAVFGAPLPYPIPDEFHTTPLTSYGTQKAICELLLSDYSRR
;
A
#
# COMPACT_ATOMS: atom_id res chain seq x y z
N MET A 1 3.93 18.37 -3.28
CA MET A 1 4.01 16.89 -3.30
C MET A 1 2.61 16.30 -3.23
N HIS A 2 2.34 15.30 -4.05
CA HIS A 2 1.09 14.55 -4.05
C HIS A 2 1.30 13.18 -3.37
N ILE A 3 0.53 12.88 -2.34
CA ILE A 3 0.61 11.62 -1.58
C ILE A 3 -0.67 10.82 -1.78
N ALA A 4 -0.55 9.56 -2.15
CA ALA A 4 -1.64 8.61 -2.16
C ALA A 4 -1.54 7.66 -0.96
N ILE A 5 -2.69 7.34 -0.34
CA ILE A 5 -2.79 6.39 0.76
C ILE A 5 -3.89 5.38 0.43
N ILE A 6 -3.50 4.14 0.20
CA ILE A 6 -4.40 3.00 0.00
C ILE A 6 -4.59 2.33 1.35
N GLY A 7 -5.82 2.17 1.82
CA GLY A 7 -6.14 1.77 3.19
C GLY A 7 -6.33 2.99 4.11
N ALA A 8 -6.78 4.12 3.54
CA ALA A 8 -6.85 5.40 4.23
C ALA A 8 -7.91 5.46 5.34
N ALA A 9 -9.00 4.70 5.25
CA ALA A 9 -10.03 4.61 6.29
C ALA A 9 -9.63 3.68 7.46
N GLY A 10 -8.59 2.86 7.28
CA GLY A 10 -8.05 2.00 8.33
C GLY A 10 -7.35 2.79 9.45
N MET A 11 -7.09 2.12 10.59
CA MET A 11 -6.46 2.74 11.75
C MET A 11 -5.09 3.38 11.41
N VAL A 12 -4.24 2.66 10.69
CA VAL A 12 -2.90 3.16 10.32
C VAL A 12 -3.01 4.28 9.30
N GLY A 13 -3.88 4.12 8.28
CA GLY A 13 -4.10 5.12 7.25
C GLY A 13 -4.57 6.46 7.82
N ARG A 14 -5.56 6.45 8.72
CA ARG A 14 -6.04 7.67 9.40
C ARG A 14 -4.93 8.34 10.22
N LYS A 15 -4.19 7.57 11.02
CA LYS A 15 -3.09 8.12 11.84
C LYS A 15 -1.97 8.70 10.98
N LEU A 16 -1.61 8.01 9.89
CA LEU A 16 -0.62 8.50 8.94
C LEU A 16 -1.08 9.81 8.29
N THR A 17 -2.32 9.85 7.78
CA THR A 17 -2.90 11.06 7.17
C THR A 17 -2.87 12.24 8.14
N GLN A 18 -3.33 12.06 9.39
CA GLN A 18 -3.31 13.09 10.42
C GLN A 18 -1.89 13.57 10.73
N ARG A 19 -0.93 12.64 10.79
CA ARG A 19 0.48 12.99 11.03
C ARG A 19 1.07 13.80 9.89
N LEU A 20 0.82 13.40 8.65
CA LEU A 20 1.29 14.11 7.45
C LEU A 20 0.67 15.51 7.34
N VAL A 21 -0.61 15.67 7.69
CA VAL A 21 -1.26 16.99 7.75
C VAL A 21 -0.61 17.87 8.81
N LYS A 22 -0.35 17.34 10.02
CA LYS A 22 0.30 18.07 11.09
C LYS A 22 1.71 18.52 10.72
N ASP A 23 2.48 17.67 10.06
CA ASP A 23 3.84 17.95 9.65
C ASP A 23 3.90 18.89 8.42
N GLY A 24 2.85 18.90 7.58
CA GLY A 24 2.72 19.73 6.39
C GLY A 24 3.72 19.41 5.27
N ALA A 25 4.67 18.52 5.52
CA ALA A 25 5.73 18.16 4.59
C ALA A 25 6.19 16.72 4.78
N LEU A 26 6.76 16.12 3.73
CA LEU A 26 7.43 14.82 3.78
C LEU A 26 8.79 14.93 3.07
N GLY A 27 9.88 14.55 3.77
CA GLY A 27 11.23 14.64 3.22
C GLY A 27 11.62 16.09 2.81
N GLY A 28 11.14 17.09 3.54
CA GLY A 28 11.39 18.51 3.27
C GLY A 28 10.56 19.13 2.13
N LYS A 29 9.67 18.36 1.49
CA LYS A 29 8.78 18.85 0.42
C LYS A 29 7.37 19.08 0.97
N PRO A 30 6.74 20.26 0.74
CA PRO A 30 5.38 20.53 1.20
C PRO A 30 4.38 19.57 0.56
N ILE A 31 3.37 19.15 1.32
CA ILE A 31 2.29 18.31 0.84
C ILE A 31 1.18 19.21 0.29
N GLU A 32 0.81 19.03 -0.96
CA GLU A 32 -0.16 19.86 -1.67
C GLU A 32 -1.44 19.11 -2.01
N LYS A 33 -1.35 17.76 -2.07
CA LYS A 33 -2.50 16.93 -2.43
C LYS A 33 -2.45 15.59 -1.74
N PHE A 34 -3.62 15.11 -1.31
CA PHE A 34 -3.87 13.73 -0.93
C PHE A 34 -4.84 13.05 -1.89
N THR A 35 -4.54 11.78 -2.25
CA THR A 35 -5.51 10.83 -2.78
C THR A 35 -5.68 9.73 -1.74
N LEU A 36 -6.88 9.63 -1.16
CA LEU A 36 -7.21 8.70 -0.08
C LEU A 36 -8.15 7.62 -0.61
N ILE A 37 -7.73 6.37 -0.57
CA ILE A 37 -8.49 5.23 -1.12
C ILE A 37 -8.64 4.16 -0.06
N ASP A 38 -9.84 3.63 0.05
CA ASP A 38 -10.16 2.46 0.88
C ASP A 38 -11.46 1.84 0.37
N VAL A 39 -11.79 0.61 0.76
CA VAL A 39 -13.10 0.00 0.47
C VAL A 39 -14.23 0.71 1.20
N PHE A 40 -13.94 1.37 2.31
CA PHE A 40 -14.84 2.30 3.00
C PHE A 40 -14.46 3.74 2.66
N GLN A 41 -15.46 4.62 2.48
CA GLN A 41 -15.23 6.03 2.15
C GLN A 41 -14.30 6.69 3.19
N PRO A 42 -13.07 7.11 2.81
CA PRO A 42 -12.19 7.84 3.72
C PRO A 42 -12.72 9.26 3.98
N GLU A 43 -12.50 9.74 5.19
CA GLU A 43 -12.80 11.13 5.53
C GLU A 43 -11.66 12.05 5.07
N ALA A 44 -12.01 13.22 4.57
CA ALA A 44 -11.03 14.27 4.30
C ALA A 44 -10.40 14.75 5.62
N PRO A 45 -9.08 14.88 5.70
CA PRO A 45 -8.42 15.25 6.95
C PRO A 45 -8.71 16.71 7.32
N ALA A 46 -9.15 16.93 8.55
CA ALA A 46 -9.38 18.28 9.07
C ALA A 46 -8.06 19.09 9.11
N GLY A 47 -8.13 20.39 8.81
CA GLY A 47 -6.99 21.31 8.89
C GLY A 47 -6.00 21.21 7.72
N PHE A 48 -6.25 20.40 6.71
CA PHE A 48 -5.45 20.39 5.49
C PHE A 48 -6.00 21.40 4.47
N SER A 49 -5.13 22.30 4.00
CA SER A 49 -5.49 23.37 3.05
C SER A 49 -5.27 22.98 1.57
N GLY A 50 -4.61 21.86 1.31
CA GLY A 50 -4.35 21.36 -0.04
C GLY A 50 -5.55 20.61 -0.64
N ALA A 51 -5.38 20.09 -1.84
CA ALA A 51 -6.40 19.29 -2.52
C ALA A 51 -6.56 17.91 -1.90
N VAL A 52 -7.79 17.45 -1.73
CA VAL A 52 -8.10 16.09 -1.25
C VAL A 52 -9.05 15.41 -2.23
N ASP A 53 -8.63 14.25 -2.72
CA ASP A 53 -9.47 13.31 -3.45
C ASP A 53 -9.64 12.07 -2.56
N ALA A 54 -10.83 11.89 -1.99
CA ALA A 54 -11.14 10.77 -1.10
C ALA A 54 -12.27 9.93 -1.71
N ARG A 55 -11.99 8.66 -1.99
CA ARG A 55 -12.95 7.77 -2.65
C ARG A 55 -12.95 6.35 -2.10
N ALA A 56 -14.12 5.73 -2.11
CA ALA A 56 -14.27 4.31 -1.83
C ALA A 56 -13.93 3.51 -3.10
N ALA A 57 -12.94 2.61 -3.01
CA ALA A 57 -12.57 1.73 -4.11
C ALA A 57 -11.85 0.46 -3.61
N ASP A 58 -12.05 -0.66 -4.31
CA ASP A 58 -11.30 -1.90 -4.11
C ASP A 58 -10.15 -1.97 -5.11
N MET A 59 -8.93 -1.84 -4.64
CA MET A 59 -7.71 -1.85 -5.48
C MET A 59 -7.49 -3.17 -6.23
N SER A 60 -8.24 -4.23 -5.89
CA SER A 60 -8.25 -5.49 -6.66
C SER A 60 -9.26 -5.48 -7.82
N ALA A 61 -10.08 -4.43 -7.94
CA ALA A 61 -11.00 -4.28 -9.05
C ALA A 61 -10.28 -3.78 -10.32
N PRO A 62 -10.70 -4.22 -11.51
CA PRO A 62 -10.10 -3.79 -12.77
C PRO A 62 -10.15 -2.26 -12.95
N GLY A 63 -9.03 -1.67 -13.36
CA GLY A 63 -8.92 -0.23 -13.68
C GLY A 63 -8.61 0.67 -12.47
N GLU A 64 -8.75 0.21 -11.23
CA GLU A 64 -8.52 1.06 -10.06
C GLU A 64 -7.05 1.43 -9.86
N ALA A 65 -6.15 0.51 -10.13
CA ALA A 65 -4.72 0.76 -10.07
C ALA A 65 -4.28 1.77 -11.15
N GLU A 66 -4.80 1.63 -12.35
CA GLU A 66 -4.55 2.54 -13.47
C GLU A 66 -5.06 3.96 -13.15
N GLN A 67 -6.29 4.08 -12.63
CA GLN A 67 -6.86 5.37 -12.24
C GLN A 67 -6.00 6.08 -11.16
N LEU A 68 -5.48 5.31 -10.19
CA LEU A 68 -4.58 5.87 -9.19
C LEU A 68 -3.27 6.35 -9.82
N VAL A 69 -2.71 5.57 -10.74
CA VAL A 69 -1.45 5.93 -11.41
C VAL A 69 -1.62 7.10 -12.37
N GLU A 70 -2.79 7.29 -12.98
CA GLU A 70 -3.10 8.43 -13.85
C GLU A 70 -3.00 9.78 -13.13
N VAL A 71 -3.34 9.87 -11.86
CA VAL A 71 -3.23 11.11 -11.08
C VAL A 71 -1.82 11.40 -10.56
N ARG A 72 -0.86 10.56 -10.87
CA ARG A 72 0.60 10.76 -10.68
C ARG A 72 1.01 11.13 -9.25
N PRO A 73 0.67 10.35 -8.20
CA PRO A 73 1.20 10.62 -6.87
C PRO A 73 2.72 10.46 -6.82
N ASP A 74 3.39 11.34 -6.10
CA ASP A 74 4.84 11.26 -5.86
C ASP A 74 5.20 10.12 -4.91
N VAL A 75 4.31 9.88 -3.92
CA VAL A 75 4.47 8.84 -2.89
C VAL A 75 3.17 8.08 -2.74
N ILE A 76 3.26 6.75 -2.72
CA ILE A 76 2.12 5.85 -2.51
C ILE A 76 2.38 5.03 -1.24
N PHE A 77 1.54 5.21 -0.22
CA PHE A 77 1.51 4.33 0.95
C PHE A 77 0.46 3.24 0.71
N HIS A 78 0.92 2.01 0.51
CA HIS A 78 0.05 0.85 0.32
C HIS A 78 -0.12 0.12 1.66
N LEU A 79 -1.19 0.47 2.37
CA LEU A 79 -1.50 -0.01 3.72
C LEU A 79 -2.71 -0.97 3.73
N ALA A 80 -3.47 -1.04 2.63
CA ALA A 80 -4.65 -1.89 2.54
C ALA A 80 -4.27 -3.37 2.53
N ALA A 81 -4.98 -4.14 3.34
CA ALA A 81 -4.96 -5.59 3.31
C ALA A 81 -6.15 -6.12 4.11
N ILE A 82 -6.68 -7.27 3.77
CA ILE A 82 -7.45 -8.07 4.73
C ILE A 82 -6.49 -8.78 5.66
N VAL A 83 -6.88 -8.89 6.93
CA VAL A 83 -6.01 -9.42 7.98
C VAL A 83 -5.98 -10.96 8.00
N SER A 84 -5.04 -11.52 8.78
CA SER A 84 -4.74 -12.94 8.82
C SER A 84 -5.97 -13.84 9.01
N GLY A 85 -6.83 -13.54 9.99
CA GLY A 85 -8.02 -14.37 10.25
C GLY A 85 -8.99 -14.40 9.06
N GLU A 86 -9.22 -13.28 8.40
CA GLU A 86 -10.10 -13.21 7.22
C GLU A 86 -9.48 -13.91 6.00
N ALA A 87 -8.18 -13.76 5.79
CA ALA A 87 -7.46 -14.40 4.68
C ALA A 87 -7.33 -15.93 4.84
N GLU A 88 -7.42 -16.44 6.07
CA GLU A 88 -7.49 -17.88 6.32
C GLU A 88 -8.91 -18.44 6.10
N LEU A 89 -9.95 -17.65 6.43
CA LEU A 89 -11.34 -18.04 6.25
C LEU A 89 -11.78 -18.00 4.78
N ASP A 90 -11.26 -17.04 4.02
CA ASP A 90 -11.55 -16.83 2.60
C ASP A 90 -10.25 -16.69 1.81
N PHE A 91 -9.73 -17.85 1.40
CA PHE A 91 -8.46 -17.96 0.70
C PHE A 91 -8.43 -17.14 -0.61
N ASP A 92 -9.47 -17.26 -1.44
CA ASP A 92 -9.53 -16.59 -2.74
C ASP A 92 -9.62 -15.06 -2.58
N LYS A 93 -10.41 -14.60 -1.62
CA LYS A 93 -10.48 -13.18 -1.27
C LYS A 93 -9.13 -12.67 -0.76
N GLY A 94 -8.44 -13.47 0.05
CA GLY A 94 -7.10 -13.14 0.54
C GLY A 94 -6.12 -12.88 -0.60
N TYR A 95 -6.02 -13.81 -1.54
CA TYR A 95 -5.14 -13.70 -2.69
C TYR A 95 -5.55 -12.53 -3.59
N ARG A 96 -6.84 -12.41 -3.90
CA ARG A 96 -7.34 -11.31 -4.75
C ARG A 96 -6.99 -9.93 -4.17
N ILE A 97 -7.28 -9.69 -2.90
CA ILE A 97 -7.09 -8.37 -2.29
C ILE A 97 -5.62 -8.11 -1.96
N ASN A 98 -4.96 -9.04 -1.23
CA ASN A 98 -3.61 -8.79 -0.73
C ASN A 98 -2.54 -8.93 -1.81
N LEU A 99 -2.68 -9.92 -2.72
CA LEU A 99 -1.68 -10.18 -3.74
C LEU A 99 -2.02 -9.52 -5.08
N ASP A 100 -3.18 -9.83 -5.66
CA ASP A 100 -3.51 -9.33 -7.00
C ASP A 100 -3.67 -7.81 -7.02
N GLY A 101 -4.34 -7.23 -6.02
CA GLY A 101 -4.46 -5.78 -5.90
C GLY A 101 -3.10 -5.07 -5.80
N THR A 102 -2.16 -5.66 -5.06
CA THR A 102 -0.77 -5.17 -4.97
C THR A 102 -0.05 -5.31 -6.32
N ARG A 103 -0.20 -6.45 -6.98
CA ARG A 103 0.40 -6.71 -8.29
C ARG A 103 -0.14 -5.76 -9.37
N TYR A 104 -1.45 -5.49 -9.39
CA TYR A 104 -2.05 -4.54 -10.32
C TYR A 104 -1.48 -3.14 -10.15
N LEU A 105 -1.30 -2.69 -8.90
CA LEU A 105 -0.64 -1.40 -8.63
C LEU A 105 0.77 -1.35 -9.21
N PHE A 106 1.58 -2.38 -8.97
CA PHE A 106 2.95 -2.42 -9.47
C PHE A 106 3.00 -2.50 -10.99
N ASP A 107 2.11 -3.29 -11.62
CA ASP A 107 1.99 -3.35 -13.08
C ASP A 107 1.59 -2.00 -13.68
N ALA A 108 0.62 -1.30 -13.10
CA ALA A 108 0.21 0.01 -13.56
C ALA A 108 1.36 1.04 -13.48
N ILE A 109 2.12 1.04 -12.37
CA ILE A 109 3.32 1.88 -12.23
C ILE A 109 4.37 1.52 -13.28
N ARG A 110 4.68 0.24 -13.46
CA ARG A 110 5.65 -0.23 -14.46
C ARG A 110 5.27 0.17 -15.89
N LEU A 111 4.01 0.01 -16.24
CA LEU A 111 3.49 0.41 -17.57
C LEU A 111 3.58 1.92 -17.77
N ALA A 112 3.24 2.71 -16.75
CA ALA A 112 3.38 4.16 -16.79
C ALA A 112 4.86 4.58 -16.88
N HIS A 113 5.75 3.90 -16.16
CA HIS A 113 7.18 4.14 -16.26
C HIS A 113 7.69 3.92 -17.69
N GLY A 114 7.31 2.81 -18.32
CA GLY A 114 7.69 2.52 -19.71
C GLY A 114 7.15 3.54 -20.74
N LYS A 115 6.03 4.22 -20.42
CA LYS A 115 5.41 5.20 -21.30
C LYS A 115 6.06 6.60 -21.21
N ASP A 116 6.34 7.07 -19.99
CA ASP A 116 6.73 8.46 -19.75
C ASP A 116 7.70 8.67 -18.57
N GLY A 117 8.27 7.58 -18.05
CA GLY A 117 9.27 7.65 -16.97
C GLY A 117 8.69 7.87 -15.57
N TYR A 118 7.37 7.75 -15.37
CA TYR A 118 6.76 7.90 -14.06
C TYR A 118 7.33 6.92 -13.02
N LYS A 119 7.81 7.43 -11.90
CA LYS A 119 8.52 6.64 -10.89
C LYS A 119 8.18 7.13 -9.48
N PRO A 120 7.04 6.73 -8.92
CA PRO A 120 6.65 7.10 -7.56
C PRO A 120 7.50 6.35 -6.53
N ARG A 121 7.60 6.88 -5.32
CA ARG A 121 8.07 6.11 -4.17
C ARG A 121 6.92 5.31 -3.59
N VAL A 122 7.05 3.99 -3.54
CA VAL A 122 6.05 3.12 -2.91
C VAL A 122 6.54 2.68 -1.53
N VAL A 123 5.68 2.82 -0.53
CA VAL A 123 5.87 2.29 0.82
C VAL A 123 4.82 1.22 1.06
N PHE A 124 5.25 -0.02 1.20
CA PHE A 124 4.37 -1.17 1.42
C PHE A 124 4.45 -1.63 2.88
N THR A 125 3.30 -1.90 3.49
CA THR A 125 3.28 -2.51 4.82
C THR A 125 3.29 -4.03 4.72
N SER A 126 4.37 -4.64 5.19
CA SER A 126 4.44 -6.08 5.37
C SER A 126 3.87 -6.50 6.74
N SER A 127 4.25 -7.64 7.23
CA SER A 127 3.78 -8.20 8.50
C SER A 127 4.81 -9.12 9.12
N ILE A 128 4.82 -9.22 10.45
CA ILE A 128 5.60 -10.25 11.15
C ILE A 128 5.16 -11.68 10.76
N ALA A 129 3.96 -11.85 10.22
CA ALA A 129 3.46 -13.14 9.73
C ALA A 129 4.24 -13.70 8.53
N VAL A 130 5.16 -12.94 7.92
CA VAL A 130 6.09 -13.44 6.91
C VAL A 130 7.12 -14.41 7.49
N PHE A 131 7.30 -14.39 8.82
CA PHE A 131 8.20 -15.30 9.53
C PHE A 131 7.42 -16.45 10.15
N GLY A 132 7.93 -17.69 9.99
CA GLY A 132 7.37 -18.91 10.57
C GLY A 132 8.21 -19.43 11.74
N ALA A 133 7.56 -20.18 12.63
CA ALA A 133 8.24 -20.83 13.75
C ALA A 133 9.19 -21.97 13.29
N PRO A 134 10.28 -22.27 14.05
CA PRO A 134 10.69 -21.59 15.28
C PRO A 134 11.36 -20.24 15.01
N LEU A 135 11.02 -19.22 15.81
CA LEU A 135 11.57 -17.88 15.67
C LEU A 135 12.73 -17.65 16.62
N PRO A 136 13.87 -17.11 16.17
CA PRO A 136 14.89 -16.60 17.08
C PRO A 136 14.38 -15.35 17.81
N TYR A 137 14.99 -15.04 18.94
CA TYR A 137 14.67 -13.82 19.69
C TYR A 137 15.96 -13.04 20.02
N PRO A 138 16.09 -11.81 19.52
CA PRO A 138 15.21 -11.13 18.52
C PRO A 138 15.32 -11.79 17.14
N ILE A 139 14.34 -11.51 16.26
CA ILE A 139 14.43 -11.90 14.84
C ILE A 139 15.43 -10.98 14.16
N PRO A 140 16.54 -11.47 13.59
CA PRO A 140 17.51 -10.64 12.91
C PRO A 140 17.01 -10.20 11.52
N ASP A 141 17.59 -9.13 10.97
CA ASP A 141 17.19 -8.58 9.68
C ASP A 141 17.41 -9.54 8.50
N GLU A 142 18.39 -10.44 8.62
CA GLU A 142 18.73 -11.44 7.61
C GLU A 142 17.87 -12.72 7.71
N PHE A 143 16.92 -12.78 8.64
CA PHE A 143 16.09 -13.97 8.82
C PHE A 143 15.18 -14.17 7.60
N HIS A 144 15.21 -15.35 7.02
CA HIS A 144 14.43 -15.67 5.84
C HIS A 144 12.93 -15.70 6.14
N THR A 145 12.13 -15.24 5.16
CA THR A 145 10.67 -15.37 5.23
C THR A 145 10.26 -16.83 5.06
N THR A 146 9.51 -17.34 6.02
CA THR A 146 9.03 -18.73 6.08
C THR A 146 7.58 -18.76 6.56
N PRO A 147 6.65 -18.09 5.85
CA PRO A 147 5.29 -17.92 6.33
C PRO A 147 4.58 -19.25 6.54
N LEU A 148 3.76 -19.34 7.60
CA LEU A 148 2.94 -20.50 7.93
C LEU A 148 1.45 -20.25 7.74
N THR A 149 1.08 -19.09 7.22
CA THR A 149 -0.31 -18.68 6.97
C THR A 149 -0.48 -18.16 5.56
N SER A 150 -1.68 -18.23 5.01
CA SER A 150 -2.01 -17.65 3.69
C SER A 150 -1.72 -16.15 3.66
N TYR A 151 -2.11 -15.42 4.71
CA TYR A 151 -1.80 -14.00 4.86
C TYR A 151 -0.29 -13.70 4.84
N GLY A 152 0.48 -14.45 5.63
CA GLY A 152 1.93 -14.30 5.65
C GLY A 152 2.57 -14.61 4.30
N THR A 153 2.08 -15.65 3.61
CA THR A 153 2.52 -15.99 2.25
C THR A 153 2.23 -14.87 1.27
N GLN A 154 1.03 -14.30 1.26
CA GLN A 154 0.66 -13.19 0.41
C GLN A 154 1.56 -11.98 0.65
N LYS A 155 1.84 -11.64 1.92
CA LYS A 155 2.74 -10.53 2.26
C LYS A 155 4.18 -10.78 1.82
N ALA A 156 4.73 -11.99 2.02
CA ALA A 156 6.07 -12.35 1.58
C ALA A 156 6.22 -12.31 0.05
N ILE A 157 5.21 -12.78 -0.70
CA ILE A 157 5.19 -12.65 -2.16
C ILE A 157 5.21 -11.17 -2.57
N CYS A 158 4.43 -10.30 -1.90
CA CYS A 158 4.42 -8.87 -2.19
C CYS A 158 5.76 -8.19 -1.90
N GLU A 159 6.50 -8.60 -0.87
CA GLU A 159 7.88 -8.12 -0.64
C GLU A 159 8.81 -8.45 -1.80
N LEU A 160 8.74 -9.70 -2.29
CA LEU A 160 9.53 -10.15 -3.44
C LEU A 160 9.12 -9.41 -4.73
N LEU A 161 7.83 -9.20 -4.96
CA LEU A 161 7.33 -8.40 -6.07
C LEU A 161 7.84 -6.96 -5.99
N LEU A 162 7.72 -6.31 -4.84
CA LEU A 162 8.22 -4.94 -4.65
C LEU A 162 9.72 -4.85 -4.95
N SER A 163 10.50 -5.82 -4.46
CA SER A 163 11.94 -5.89 -4.74
C SER A 163 12.24 -6.05 -6.24
N ASP A 164 11.50 -6.91 -6.95
CA ASP A 164 11.70 -7.13 -8.38
C ASP A 164 11.28 -5.91 -9.20
N TYR A 165 10.10 -5.36 -8.96
CA TYR A 165 9.61 -4.18 -9.67
C TYR A 165 10.47 -2.93 -9.42
N SER A 166 11.12 -2.81 -8.25
CA SER A 166 12.02 -1.69 -7.93
C SER A 166 13.29 -1.66 -8.78
N ARG A 167 13.62 -2.77 -9.45
CA ARG A 167 14.78 -2.86 -10.36
C ARG A 167 14.43 -2.54 -11.82
N ARG A 168 13.13 -2.40 -12.11
CA ARG A 168 12.61 -2.17 -13.47
C ARG A 168 12.27 -0.71 -13.68
#